data_ef56fef61ef5013e5b38599a66429f6f
#
_entry.id   ef56fef61ef5013e5b38599a66429f6f
#
_cell.length_a   1.000
_cell.length_b   1.000
_cell.length_c   1.000
_cell.angle_alpha   90.00
_cell.angle_beta   90.00
_cell.angle_gamma   90.00
#
_symmetry.space_group_name_H-M   'P 1'
#
loop_
_entity.id
_entity.type
_entity.pdbx_description
1 polymer ?
#
loop_
_entity_poly.entity_id
_entity_poly.type
_entity_poly.pdbx_seq_one_letter_code
_entity_poly.pdbx_strand_id
1 'polypeptide(L)'
;MKIPFNKTYTSGRELGYMQDCLVRGDISGSGYYTHKVQEYLQNKFDCRKALLTTSGTTALEMAALLINLQPGDEVIMPSFTFVSTANAVMLRGAAPVFVDIDPATLNIDPEKIEDKINDHTRAIIPVHYAGIACDMDHIMEIATHNNLLVIEDAAQAVNSSYKGKYLGTIGHIGCYSFHGTKNIVCGEGGAIVINTGEQRLLERADLIWEKGTNRQQYLQGQVDKYTWMDLGSSYLPADILAAFLYAQLEDMQIITSKRESIYQYYYTHLWEYQLRGLIRLPLIPEMAQTNYHIFYLLLQSAENRNFVLEALRSRGINASFHFIPLHSSPMGRQLGYQPDDLPVTEETSSTLLRLPIYPQMNLDEQRYVVENVKAILDRLN
;
A
#
# COMPACT_ATOMS: atom_id res chain seq x y z
N MET A 1 15.16 -5.66 -26.79
CA MET A 1 15.56 -5.28 -25.40
C MET A 1 14.69 -6.07 -24.42
N LYS A 2 15.19 -6.41 -23.23
CA LYS A 2 14.35 -7.02 -22.18
C LYS A 2 14.14 -6.00 -21.06
N ILE A 3 12.91 -5.61 -20.80
CA ILE A 3 12.53 -4.65 -19.77
C ILE A 3 11.80 -5.41 -18.65
N PRO A 4 12.38 -5.56 -17.45
CA PRO A 4 11.70 -6.18 -16.31
C PRO A 4 10.56 -5.28 -15.84
N PHE A 5 9.54 -5.86 -15.19
CA PHE A 5 8.42 -5.09 -14.66
C PHE A 5 8.85 -4.17 -13.50
N ASN A 6 9.71 -4.66 -12.65
CA ASN A 6 10.30 -3.94 -11.52
C ASN A 6 11.76 -4.36 -11.31
N LYS A 7 12.55 -3.51 -10.69
CA LYS A 7 13.93 -3.77 -10.30
C LYS A 7 14.21 -3.06 -8.98
N THR A 8 14.71 -3.81 -8.01
CA THR A 8 15.08 -3.25 -6.71
C THR A 8 16.17 -2.22 -6.84
N TYR A 9 15.95 -1.02 -6.30
CA TYR A 9 16.99 0.00 -6.12
C TYR A 9 17.88 -0.38 -4.94
N THR A 10 19.17 -0.10 -5.05
CA THR A 10 20.12 -0.17 -3.93
C THR A 10 20.91 1.13 -3.88
N SER A 11 21.05 1.69 -2.66
CA SER A 11 21.82 2.90 -2.39
C SER A 11 23.34 2.63 -2.38
N GLY A 12 23.71 1.37 -2.14
CA GLY A 12 25.08 0.92 -1.88
C GLY A 12 25.44 0.88 -0.38
N ARG A 13 24.58 1.43 0.51
CA ARG A 13 24.81 1.46 1.97
C ARG A 13 24.22 0.22 2.68
N GLU A 14 23.31 -0.49 2.02
CA GLU A 14 22.58 -1.63 2.60
C GLU A 14 23.54 -2.68 3.18
N LEU A 15 24.57 -3.09 2.41
CA LEU A 15 25.54 -4.08 2.88
C LEU A 15 26.33 -3.61 4.09
N GLY A 16 26.69 -2.30 4.14
CA GLY A 16 27.40 -1.72 5.28
C GLY A 16 26.56 -1.75 6.56
N TYR A 17 25.28 -1.41 6.47
CA TYR A 17 24.38 -1.43 7.64
C TYR A 17 24.04 -2.87 8.07
N MET A 18 23.86 -3.79 7.14
CA MET A 18 23.70 -5.22 7.47
C MET A 18 24.96 -5.78 8.14
N GLN A 19 26.15 -5.39 7.69
CA GLN A 19 27.42 -5.78 8.34
C GLN A 19 27.53 -5.20 9.75
N ASP A 20 27.16 -3.93 9.96
CA ASP A 20 27.14 -3.31 11.30
C ASP A 20 26.16 -4.04 12.24
N CYS A 21 24.97 -4.44 11.73
CA CYS A 21 24.00 -5.23 12.46
C CYS A 21 24.62 -6.58 12.94
N LEU A 22 25.35 -7.27 12.06
CA LEU A 22 26.04 -8.52 12.40
C LEU A 22 27.16 -8.31 13.44
N VAL A 23 27.95 -7.23 13.30
CA VAL A 23 29.04 -6.91 14.26
C VAL A 23 28.48 -6.58 15.65
N ARG A 24 27.32 -5.92 15.73
CA ARG A 24 26.61 -5.67 16.99
C ARG A 24 26.08 -6.96 17.65
N GLY A 25 25.89 -8.02 16.87
CA GLY A 25 25.30 -9.27 17.34
C GLY A 25 23.79 -9.21 17.57
N ASP A 26 23.13 -8.17 17.07
CA ASP A 26 21.72 -7.87 17.30
C ASP A 26 20.92 -8.08 15.98
N ILE A 27 20.72 -9.36 15.62
CA ILE A 27 20.11 -9.75 14.35
C ILE A 27 18.60 -10.07 14.45
N SER A 28 18.09 -10.22 15.67
CA SER A 28 16.67 -10.48 15.92
C SER A 28 15.84 -9.18 15.99
N GLY A 29 14.52 -9.29 16.04
CA GLY A 29 13.65 -8.12 16.07
C GLY A 29 13.83 -7.26 17.33
N SER A 30 13.46 -5.98 17.23
CA SER A 30 13.65 -4.94 18.26
C SER A 30 15.11 -4.59 18.53
N GLY A 31 15.98 -4.71 17.51
CA GLY A 31 17.38 -4.30 17.58
C GLY A 31 17.61 -2.83 17.25
N TYR A 32 18.86 -2.47 17.12
CA TYR A 32 19.30 -1.10 16.86
C TYR A 32 18.69 -0.46 15.61
N TYR A 33 18.67 -1.19 14.49
CA TYR A 33 18.10 -0.68 13.24
C TYR A 33 16.59 -0.66 13.23
N THR A 34 15.93 -1.58 13.93
CA THR A 34 14.48 -1.52 14.17
C THR A 34 14.09 -0.20 14.82
N HIS A 35 14.78 0.19 15.88
CA HIS A 35 14.52 1.46 16.58
C HIS A 35 14.83 2.67 15.68
N LYS A 36 15.94 2.64 14.94
CA LYS A 36 16.27 3.71 13.99
C LYS A 36 15.21 3.92 12.91
N VAL A 37 14.70 2.84 12.35
CA VAL A 37 13.63 2.91 11.34
C VAL A 37 12.34 3.44 11.96
N GLN A 38 11.95 2.95 13.15
CA GLN A 38 10.75 3.43 13.85
C GLN A 38 10.85 4.93 14.17
N GLU A 39 11.98 5.38 14.68
CA GLU A 39 12.25 6.80 14.93
C GLU A 39 12.22 7.63 13.63
N TYR A 40 12.83 7.13 12.55
CA TYR A 40 12.79 7.79 11.24
C TYR A 40 11.34 7.96 10.74
N LEU A 41 10.53 6.90 10.82
CA LEU A 41 9.13 6.96 10.38
C LEU A 41 8.31 7.93 11.22
N GLN A 42 8.50 7.93 12.56
CA GLN A 42 7.81 8.85 13.47
C GLN A 42 8.15 10.30 13.17
N ASN A 43 9.43 10.60 13.04
CA ASN A 43 9.89 11.97 12.78
C ASN A 43 9.55 12.45 11.37
N LYS A 44 9.70 11.58 10.36
CA LYS A 44 9.49 11.95 8.95
C LYS A 44 8.01 12.12 8.64
N PHE A 45 7.16 11.24 9.16
CA PHE A 45 5.74 11.20 8.84
C PHE A 45 4.86 11.87 9.91
N ASP A 46 5.46 12.38 10.99
CA ASP A 46 4.77 13.06 12.11
C ASP A 46 3.64 12.21 12.71
N CYS A 47 3.91 10.91 12.96
CA CYS A 47 2.98 10.00 13.59
C CYS A 47 3.34 9.75 15.07
N ARG A 48 2.34 9.40 15.88
CA ARG A 48 2.52 9.20 17.33
C ARG A 48 3.37 7.97 17.65
N LYS A 49 3.20 6.91 16.88
CA LYS A 49 3.96 5.67 17.05
C LYS A 49 4.13 4.98 15.70
N ALA A 50 5.30 4.42 15.45
CA ALA A 50 5.57 3.51 14.33
C ALA A 50 6.17 2.21 14.88
N LEU A 51 5.64 1.07 14.46
CA LEU A 51 6.16 -0.25 14.79
C LEU A 51 6.41 -1.03 13.50
N LEU A 52 7.64 -1.54 13.33
CA LEU A 52 7.95 -2.39 12.20
C LEU A 52 7.23 -3.73 12.30
N THR A 53 6.80 -4.25 11.15
CA THR A 53 6.16 -5.57 11.03
C THR A 53 6.86 -6.40 9.96
N THR A 54 6.64 -7.71 9.98
CA THR A 54 7.25 -8.64 9.03
C THR A 54 6.75 -8.47 7.59
N SER A 55 5.60 -7.80 7.40
CA SER A 55 5.05 -7.46 6.08
C SER A 55 3.96 -6.39 6.22
N GLY A 56 3.52 -5.80 5.09
CA GLY A 56 2.32 -4.96 5.08
C GLY A 56 1.05 -5.74 5.45
N THR A 57 0.99 -7.03 5.11
CA THR A 57 -0.11 -7.93 5.52
C THR A 57 -0.22 -8.01 7.04
N THR A 58 0.90 -8.27 7.72
CA THR A 58 0.92 -8.32 9.19
C THR A 58 0.69 -6.97 9.86
N ALA A 59 0.99 -5.85 9.19
CA ALA A 59 0.61 -4.53 9.66
C ALA A 59 -0.94 -4.35 9.67
N LEU A 60 -1.61 -4.77 8.59
CA LEU A 60 -3.08 -4.76 8.50
C LEU A 60 -3.73 -5.72 9.52
N GLU A 61 -3.19 -6.93 9.68
CA GLU A 61 -3.65 -7.89 10.69
C GLU A 61 -3.50 -7.33 12.11
N MET A 62 -2.37 -6.69 12.39
CA MET A 62 -2.13 -6.03 13.66
C MET A 62 -3.09 -4.85 13.89
N ALA A 63 -3.40 -4.07 12.86
CA ALA A 63 -4.39 -2.99 12.94
C ALA A 63 -5.79 -3.52 13.28
N ALA A 64 -6.23 -4.59 12.60
CA ALA A 64 -7.51 -5.25 12.87
C ALA A 64 -7.59 -5.82 14.32
N LEU A 65 -6.48 -6.40 14.80
CA LEU A 65 -6.38 -6.86 16.19
C LEU A 65 -6.38 -5.69 17.17
N LEU A 66 -5.67 -4.61 16.86
CA LEU A 66 -5.53 -3.42 17.72
C LEU A 66 -6.87 -2.71 17.94
N ILE A 67 -7.70 -2.57 16.92
CA ILE A 67 -9.06 -2.02 17.05
C ILE A 67 -10.07 -3.02 17.60
N ASN A 68 -9.61 -4.23 17.94
CA ASN A 68 -10.40 -5.28 18.58
C ASN A 68 -11.62 -5.75 17.75
N LEU A 69 -11.45 -5.92 16.43
CA LEU A 69 -12.52 -6.49 15.60
C LEU A 69 -12.97 -7.86 16.12
N GLN A 70 -14.27 -8.08 16.12
CA GLN A 70 -14.92 -9.27 16.60
C GLN A 70 -15.77 -9.94 15.49
N PRO A 71 -16.12 -11.22 15.62
CA PRO A 71 -17.12 -11.85 14.78
C PRO A 71 -18.43 -11.08 14.78
N GLY A 72 -18.94 -10.78 13.57
CA GLY A 72 -20.14 -9.98 13.37
C GLY A 72 -19.90 -8.49 13.13
N ASP A 73 -18.69 -8.00 13.37
CA ASP A 73 -18.31 -6.65 12.94
C ASP A 73 -18.14 -6.56 11.43
N GLU A 74 -18.34 -5.38 10.86
CA GLU A 74 -18.19 -5.08 9.45
C GLU A 74 -17.15 -3.99 9.22
N VAL A 75 -16.39 -4.12 8.13
CA VAL A 75 -15.37 -3.14 7.73
C VAL A 75 -15.54 -2.80 6.25
N ILE A 76 -15.79 -1.53 5.97
CA ILE A 76 -15.97 -1.02 4.61
C ILE A 76 -14.61 -0.83 3.93
N MET A 77 -14.48 -1.32 2.69
CA MET A 77 -13.24 -1.21 1.91
C MET A 77 -13.52 -1.32 0.40
N PRO A 78 -12.60 -0.84 -0.48
CA PRO A 78 -12.77 -1.09 -1.91
C PRO A 78 -12.49 -2.55 -2.23
N SER A 79 -13.19 -3.08 -3.24
CA SER A 79 -12.88 -4.40 -3.79
C SER A 79 -11.64 -4.40 -4.70
N PHE A 80 -11.25 -3.24 -5.21
CA PHE A 80 -10.06 -3.05 -6.05
C PHE A 80 -8.80 -2.91 -5.19
N THR A 81 -8.43 -3.98 -4.52
CA THR A 81 -7.27 -4.04 -3.60
C THR A 81 -6.61 -5.41 -3.61
N PHE A 82 -5.47 -5.52 -2.92
CA PHE A 82 -4.82 -6.79 -2.67
C PHE A 82 -5.56 -7.56 -1.56
N VAL A 83 -5.50 -8.89 -1.62
CA VAL A 83 -6.23 -9.79 -0.70
C VAL A 83 -5.93 -9.56 0.78
N SER A 84 -4.77 -9.01 1.12
CA SER A 84 -4.37 -8.77 2.52
C SER A 84 -5.31 -7.80 3.23
N THR A 85 -5.88 -6.81 2.53
CA THR A 85 -6.81 -5.85 3.11
C THR A 85 -8.06 -6.54 3.66
N ALA A 86 -8.65 -7.46 2.87
CA ALA A 86 -9.82 -8.23 3.31
C ALA A 86 -9.44 -9.35 4.32
N ASN A 87 -8.32 -10.05 4.09
CA ASN A 87 -7.87 -11.12 4.97
C ASN A 87 -7.64 -10.64 6.41
N ALA A 88 -7.08 -9.45 6.60
CA ALA A 88 -6.86 -8.89 7.93
C ALA A 88 -8.15 -8.78 8.76
N VAL A 89 -9.25 -8.45 8.11
CA VAL A 89 -10.60 -8.37 8.69
C VAL A 89 -11.16 -9.77 8.94
N MET A 90 -11.11 -10.63 7.93
CA MET A 90 -11.67 -11.98 7.99
C MET A 90 -10.99 -12.88 9.00
N LEU A 91 -9.69 -12.74 9.23
CA LEU A 91 -8.95 -13.45 10.28
C LEU A 91 -9.45 -13.13 11.70
N ARG A 92 -10.15 -12.02 11.88
CA ARG A 92 -10.83 -11.65 13.12
C ARG A 92 -12.28 -12.16 13.20
N GLY A 93 -12.77 -12.83 12.15
CA GLY A 93 -14.17 -13.25 12.03
C GLY A 93 -15.12 -12.12 11.67
N ALA A 94 -14.59 -10.93 11.36
CA ALA A 94 -15.35 -9.79 10.86
C ALA A 94 -15.58 -9.90 9.36
N ALA A 95 -16.55 -9.18 8.81
CA ALA A 95 -16.90 -9.21 7.40
C ALA A 95 -16.36 -8.00 6.64
N PRO A 96 -15.68 -8.18 5.49
CA PRO A 96 -15.40 -7.08 4.58
C PRO A 96 -16.68 -6.67 3.84
N VAL A 97 -17.00 -5.38 3.86
CA VAL A 97 -18.10 -4.79 3.09
C VAL A 97 -17.47 -4.04 1.92
N PHE A 98 -17.61 -4.61 0.71
CA PHE A 98 -17.01 -4.02 -0.47
C PHE A 98 -17.88 -2.90 -1.04
N VAL A 99 -17.22 -1.79 -1.39
CA VAL A 99 -17.80 -0.68 -2.12
C VAL A 99 -17.03 -0.44 -3.43
N ASP A 100 -17.69 0.24 -4.37
CA ASP A 100 -17.09 0.53 -5.66
C ASP A 100 -16.03 1.64 -5.54
N ILE A 101 -15.29 1.84 -6.61
CA ILE A 101 -14.22 2.83 -6.71
C ILE A 101 -14.66 4.03 -7.54
N ASP A 102 -14.07 5.18 -7.28
CA ASP A 102 -14.14 6.34 -8.15
C ASP A 102 -13.42 6.05 -9.48
N PRO A 103 -14.09 6.21 -10.64
CA PRO A 103 -13.51 5.86 -11.92
C PRO A 103 -12.32 6.73 -12.32
N ALA A 104 -12.14 7.91 -11.73
CA ALA A 104 -11.04 8.83 -12.07
C ALA A 104 -9.76 8.48 -11.33
N THR A 105 -9.84 8.21 -10.04
CA THR A 105 -8.69 7.96 -9.16
C THR A 105 -8.41 6.48 -8.93
N LEU A 106 -9.39 5.61 -9.17
CA LEU A 106 -9.42 4.17 -8.88
C LEU A 106 -9.31 3.84 -7.38
N ASN A 107 -9.54 4.82 -6.54
CA ASN A 107 -9.63 4.69 -5.09
C ASN A 107 -11.08 4.48 -4.66
N ILE A 108 -11.29 4.09 -3.40
CA ILE A 108 -12.64 3.95 -2.84
C ILE A 108 -13.48 5.21 -3.13
N ASP A 109 -14.71 5.02 -3.62
CA ASP A 109 -15.65 6.12 -3.82
C ASP A 109 -16.31 6.47 -2.47
N PRO A 110 -16.03 7.64 -1.88
CA PRO A 110 -16.59 8.01 -0.59
C PRO A 110 -18.12 8.14 -0.61
N GLU A 111 -18.72 8.51 -1.75
CA GLU A 111 -20.19 8.61 -1.88
C GLU A 111 -20.89 7.26 -1.76
N LYS A 112 -20.17 6.14 -1.93
CA LYS A 112 -20.69 4.78 -1.77
C LYS A 112 -20.52 4.22 -0.36
N ILE A 113 -19.83 4.92 0.52
CA ILE A 113 -19.52 4.44 1.89
C ILE A 113 -20.78 4.57 2.76
N GLU A 114 -21.45 5.72 2.75
CA GLU A 114 -22.56 6.01 3.68
C GLU A 114 -23.72 5.01 3.56
N ASP A 115 -24.06 4.59 2.34
CA ASP A 115 -25.13 3.61 2.09
C ASP A 115 -24.85 2.22 2.67
N LYS A 116 -23.60 1.95 3.05
CA LYS A 116 -23.16 0.66 3.62
C LYS A 116 -22.98 0.68 5.13
N ILE A 117 -23.09 1.86 5.75
CA ILE A 117 -22.92 1.99 7.19
C ILE A 117 -24.17 1.47 7.91
N ASN A 118 -23.94 0.64 8.93
CA ASN A 118 -24.97 0.10 9.83
C ASN A 118 -24.40 -0.12 11.25
N ASP A 119 -25.21 -0.66 12.16
CA ASP A 119 -24.84 -0.87 13.57
C ASP A 119 -23.66 -1.85 13.76
N HIS A 120 -23.31 -2.65 12.76
CA HIS A 120 -22.18 -3.57 12.78
C HIS A 120 -20.89 -2.95 12.22
N THR A 121 -20.97 -1.83 11.53
CA THR A 121 -19.80 -1.16 10.93
C THR A 121 -18.89 -0.62 12.04
N ARG A 122 -17.58 -0.95 11.96
CA ARG A 122 -16.54 -0.54 12.93
C ARG A 122 -15.45 0.32 12.34
N ALA A 123 -15.14 0.11 11.08
CA ALA A 123 -14.04 0.81 10.44
C ALA A 123 -14.23 0.95 8.92
N ILE A 124 -13.47 1.89 8.36
CA ILE A 124 -13.27 2.05 6.93
C ILE A 124 -11.79 1.81 6.64
N ILE A 125 -11.47 1.01 5.61
CA ILE A 125 -10.10 0.81 5.13
C ILE A 125 -9.97 1.37 3.71
N PRO A 126 -9.66 2.67 3.55
CA PRO A 126 -9.27 3.21 2.26
C PRO A 126 -7.93 2.63 1.82
N VAL A 127 -7.78 2.37 0.51
CA VAL A 127 -6.55 1.87 -0.11
C VAL A 127 -6.03 2.93 -1.06
N HIS A 128 -4.83 3.45 -0.82
CA HIS A 128 -4.21 4.47 -1.67
C HIS A 128 -3.58 3.82 -2.91
N TYR A 129 -4.43 3.48 -3.89
CA TYR A 129 -4.00 2.78 -5.09
C TYR A 129 -2.96 3.58 -5.88
N ALA A 130 -1.93 2.88 -6.37
CA ALA A 130 -0.81 3.47 -7.13
C ALA A 130 -0.02 4.58 -6.39
N GLY A 131 -0.21 4.73 -5.07
CA GLY A 131 0.32 5.83 -4.29
C GLY A 131 -0.46 7.14 -4.45
N ILE A 132 -1.65 7.08 -5.05
CA ILE A 132 -2.56 8.23 -5.22
C ILE A 132 -3.50 8.28 -4.01
N ALA A 133 -3.66 9.47 -3.44
CA ALA A 133 -4.51 9.67 -2.27
C ALA A 133 -5.98 9.38 -2.56
N CYS A 134 -6.66 8.68 -1.64
CA CYS A 134 -8.11 8.74 -1.51
C CYS A 134 -8.55 10.16 -1.12
N ASP A 135 -9.82 10.51 -1.29
CA ASP A 135 -10.40 11.72 -0.71
C ASP A 135 -10.54 11.55 0.81
N MET A 136 -9.41 11.82 1.49
CA MET A 136 -9.33 11.59 2.92
C MET A 136 -10.16 12.56 3.74
N ASP A 137 -10.43 13.76 3.24
CA ASP A 137 -11.29 14.70 3.97
C ASP A 137 -12.72 14.16 4.06
N HIS A 138 -13.27 13.71 2.94
CA HIS A 138 -14.62 13.16 2.89
C HIS A 138 -14.72 11.84 3.70
N ILE A 139 -13.73 10.95 3.57
CA ILE A 139 -13.69 9.71 4.33
C ILE A 139 -13.61 9.98 5.85
N MET A 140 -12.79 10.93 6.28
CA MET A 140 -12.66 11.28 7.70
C MET A 140 -13.91 11.99 8.24
N GLU A 141 -14.60 12.78 7.42
CA GLU A 141 -15.90 13.38 7.77
C GLU A 141 -16.95 12.29 8.02
N ILE A 142 -17.11 11.36 7.08
CA ILE A 142 -18.02 10.19 7.22
C ILE A 142 -17.68 9.38 8.48
N ALA A 143 -16.41 9.06 8.68
CA ALA A 143 -15.96 8.27 9.81
C ALA A 143 -16.24 8.97 11.16
N THR A 144 -15.99 10.28 11.24
CA THR A 144 -16.23 11.08 12.43
C THR A 144 -17.72 11.15 12.75
N HIS A 145 -18.56 11.40 11.74
CA HIS A 145 -20.02 11.48 11.91
C HIS A 145 -20.62 10.17 12.44
N ASN A 146 -20.07 9.04 12.01
CA ASN A 146 -20.58 7.71 12.33
C ASN A 146 -19.76 6.99 13.43
N ASN A 147 -18.80 7.69 14.09
CA ASN A 147 -17.94 7.14 15.12
C ASN A 147 -17.17 5.87 14.66
N LEU A 148 -16.68 5.88 13.42
CA LEU A 148 -15.91 4.79 12.81
C LEU A 148 -14.42 5.07 12.89
N LEU A 149 -13.62 4.00 12.94
CA LEU A 149 -12.18 4.10 12.81
C LEU A 149 -11.75 4.06 11.33
N VAL A 150 -10.66 4.76 10.98
CA VAL A 150 -10.07 4.72 9.65
C VAL A 150 -8.69 4.09 9.73
N ILE A 151 -8.49 3.00 8.97
CA ILE A 151 -7.20 2.31 8.81
C ILE A 151 -6.77 2.51 7.36
N GLU A 152 -5.75 3.33 7.13
CA GLU A 152 -5.22 3.55 5.78
C GLU A 152 -4.36 2.36 5.33
N ASP A 153 -4.78 1.66 4.28
CA ASP A 153 -3.88 0.75 3.55
C ASP A 153 -2.99 1.60 2.64
N ALA A 154 -1.87 2.03 3.19
CA ALA A 154 -0.85 2.83 2.53
C ALA A 154 0.31 1.97 1.98
N ALA A 155 0.07 0.66 1.73
CA ALA A 155 1.09 -0.28 1.24
C ALA A 155 1.72 0.12 -0.10
N GLN A 156 1.10 1.01 -0.85
CA GLN A 156 1.61 1.56 -2.12
C GLN A 156 2.01 3.04 -1.99
N ALA A 157 1.87 3.65 -0.80
CA ALA A 157 1.84 5.10 -0.66
C ALA A 157 2.94 5.71 0.23
N VAL A 158 3.99 4.94 0.56
CA VAL A 158 5.15 5.48 1.30
C VAL A 158 5.71 6.69 0.57
N ASN A 159 5.83 7.84 1.28
CA ASN A 159 6.23 9.14 0.73
C ASN A 159 5.23 9.83 -0.21
N SER A 160 3.98 9.36 -0.26
CA SER A 160 2.87 10.12 -0.87
C SER A 160 2.19 11.01 0.17
N SER A 161 1.51 12.06 -0.27
CA SER A 161 0.81 12.98 0.65
C SER A 161 -0.53 13.48 0.08
N TYR A 162 -1.40 13.92 0.99
CA TYR A 162 -2.66 14.60 0.71
C TYR A 162 -2.71 15.88 1.55
N LYS A 163 -2.87 17.04 0.90
CA LYS A 163 -2.86 18.36 1.56
C LYS A 163 -1.65 18.55 2.52
N GLY A 164 -0.49 18.05 2.10
CA GLY A 164 0.76 18.15 2.85
C GLY A 164 0.94 17.15 4.01
N LYS A 165 -0.05 16.30 4.30
CA LYS A 165 0.06 15.21 5.27
C LYS A 165 0.42 13.91 4.55
N TYR A 166 1.34 13.14 5.09
CA TYR A 166 1.70 11.85 4.50
C TYR A 166 0.56 10.84 4.58
N LEU A 167 0.35 10.07 3.50
CA LEU A 167 -0.63 8.99 3.48
C LEU A 167 -0.22 7.89 4.47
N GLY A 168 -1.20 7.35 5.19
CA GLY A 168 -0.99 6.49 6.35
C GLY A 168 -0.98 7.24 7.68
N THR A 169 -1.00 8.61 7.67
CA THR A 169 -0.99 9.43 8.90
C THR A 169 -2.19 10.35 9.02
N ILE A 170 -3.21 10.19 8.19
CA ILE A 170 -4.43 11.01 8.18
C ILE A 170 -5.54 10.32 8.97
N GLY A 171 -5.72 9.02 8.75
CA GLY A 171 -6.63 8.18 9.54
C GLY A 171 -6.07 7.86 10.94
N HIS A 172 -6.76 7.03 11.67
CA HIS A 172 -6.38 6.63 13.03
C HIS A 172 -5.16 5.72 13.06
N ILE A 173 -5.05 4.84 12.05
CA ILE A 173 -3.95 3.87 11.87
C ILE A 173 -3.57 3.85 10.40
N GLY A 174 -2.29 3.70 10.09
CA GLY A 174 -1.79 3.47 8.73
C GLY A 174 -0.93 2.22 8.64
N CYS A 175 -0.95 1.56 7.49
CA CYS A 175 -0.21 0.33 7.23
C CYS A 175 0.66 0.48 6.00
N TYR A 176 1.98 0.36 6.16
CA TYR A 176 2.96 0.42 5.09
C TYR A 176 3.51 -0.96 4.73
N SER A 177 3.97 -1.10 3.48
CA SER A 177 4.65 -2.28 2.98
C SER A 177 6.04 -1.92 2.45
N PHE A 178 7.04 -2.71 2.82
CA PHE A 178 8.40 -2.63 2.33
C PHE A 178 8.81 -3.92 1.57
N HIS A 179 7.81 -4.62 1.03
CA HIS A 179 8.02 -5.79 0.17
C HIS A 179 8.86 -5.43 -1.06
N GLY A 180 9.63 -6.37 -1.61
CA GLY A 180 10.53 -6.18 -2.75
C GLY A 180 9.93 -5.58 -4.03
N THR A 181 8.60 -5.51 -4.14
CA THR A 181 7.87 -4.88 -5.26
C THR A 181 7.52 -3.42 -5.03
N LYS A 182 7.74 -2.89 -3.82
CA LYS A 182 7.40 -1.51 -3.45
C LYS A 182 8.50 -0.52 -3.84
N ASN A 183 8.26 0.76 -3.58
CA ASN A 183 9.24 1.81 -3.88
C ASN A 183 10.43 1.78 -2.92
N ILE A 184 10.13 1.62 -1.63
CA ILE A 184 11.07 1.49 -0.53
C ILE A 184 10.96 0.04 -0.05
N VAL A 185 12.07 -0.68 -0.02
CA VAL A 185 12.05 -2.15 0.12
C VAL A 185 13.05 -2.66 1.15
N CYS A 186 12.77 -3.83 1.73
CA CYS A 186 13.74 -4.62 2.48
C CYS A 186 13.62 -6.13 2.23
N GLY A 187 13.00 -6.50 1.10
CA GLY A 187 12.64 -7.89 0.78
C GLY A 187 11.25 -8.21 1.32
N GLU A 188 11.14 -8.51 2.59
CA GLU A 188 9.88 -8.62 3.33
C GLU A 188 9.90 -7.66 4.52
N GLY A 189 8.85 -6.86 4.66
CA GLY A 189 8.70 -5.89 5.74
C GLY A 189 7.47 -5.03 5.58
N GLY A 190 7.06 -4.41 6.69
CA GLY A 190 5.99 -3.44 6.76
C GLY A 190 6.12 -2.59 8.01
N ALA A 191 5.19 -1.69 8.20
CA ALA A 191 5.05 -0.94 9.43
C ALA A 191 3.58 -0.60 9.67
N ILE A 192 3.17 -0.62 10.93
CA ILE A 192 1.96 0.02 11.42
C ILE A 192 2.34 1.37 12.01
N VAL A 193 1.60 2.41 11.66
CA VAL A 193 1.71 3.74 12.28
C VAL A 193 0.40 4.07 12.96
N ILE A 194 0.46 4.67 14.13
CA ILE A 194 -0.67 5.01 14.97
C ILE A 194 -0.67 6.52 15.16
N ASN A 195 -1.78 7.15 14.80
CA ASN A 195 -1.90 8.61 14.73
C ASN A 195 -2.79 9.19 15.86
N THR A 196 -3.59 8.33 16.49
CA THR A 196 -4.43 8.75 17.62
C THR A 196 -3.59 9.02 18.89
N GLY A 197 -4.05 9.96 19.72
CA GLY A 197 -3.46 10.25 21.02
C GLY A 197 -3.96 9.35 22.16
N GLU A 198 -4.76 8.34 21.89
CA GLU A 198 -5.28 7.42 22.89
C GLU A 198 -4.17 6.56 23.51
N GLN A 199 -3.74 6.90 24.71
CA GLN A 199 -2.63 6.23 25.41
C GLN A 199 -2.85 4.72 25.52
N ARG A 200 -4.09 4.28 25.79
CA ARG A 200 -4.44 2.85 25.88
C ARG A 200 -4.17 2.10 24.59
N LEU A 201 -4.45 2.73 23.42
CA LEU A 201 -4.22 2.12 22.12
C LEU A 201 -2.70 2.00 21.85
N LEU A 202 -1.93 3.04 22.20
CA LEU A 202 -0.48 3.04 22.04
C LEU A 202 0.20 1.95 22.89
N GLU A 203 -0.22 1.78 24.14
CA GLU A 203 0.29 0.74 25.04
C GLU A 203 -0.11 -0.65 24.58
N ARG A 204 -1.36 -0.83 24.13
CA ARG A 204 -1.84 -2.09 23.57
C ARG A 204 -1.08 -2.51 22.32
N ALA A 205 -0.71 -1.55 21.48
CA ALA A 205 0.09 -1.82 20.29
C ALA A 205 1.46 -2.45 20.64
N ASP A 206 2.13 -1.99 21.69
CA ASP A 206 3.39 -2.60 22.15
C ASP A 206 3.18 -4.04 22.63
N LEU A 207 2.10 -4.29 23.37
CA LEU A 207 1.77 -5.64 23.84
C LEU A 207 1.54 -6.60 22.67
N ILE A 208 0.69 -6.20 21.72
CA ILE A 208 0.35 -6.99 20.53
C ILE A 208 1.61 -7.28 19.70
N TRP A 209 2.43 -6.26 19.48
CA TRP A 209 3.67 -6.33 18.72
C TRP A 209 4.67 -7.33 19.32
N GLU A 210 4.77 -7.37 20.65
CA GLU A 210 5.64 -8.28 21.42
C GLU A 210 4.90 -9.56 21.84
N LYS A 211 4.13 -10.14 20.95
CA LYS A 211 3.47 -11.46 21.15
C LYS A 211 2.42 -11.48 22.27
N GLY A 212 1.83 -10.32 22.56
CA GLY A 212 0.87 -10.16 23.66
C GLY A 212 1.53 -10.04 25.04
N THR A 213 2.83 -9.73 25.12
CA THR A 213 3.55 -9.63 26.39
C THR A 213 3.96 -8.19 26.70
N ASN A 214 4.16 -7.89 27.97
CA ASN A 214 4.71 -6.61 28.44
C ASN A 214 6.26 -6.61 28.46
N ARG A 215 6.90 -7.30 27.52
CA ARG A 215 8.39 -7.39 27.43
C ARG A 215 9.05 -6.02 27.33
N GLN A 216 8.45 -5.05 26.63
CA GLN A 216 9.02 -3.69 26.53
C GLN A 216 9.09 -3.02 27.91
N GLN A 217 8.05 -3.15 28.75
CA GLN A 217 8.05 -2.62 30.11
C GLN A 217 9.12 -3.30 30.98
N TYR A 218 9.34 -4.61 30.79
CA TYR A 218 10.42 -5.32 31.46
C TYR A 218 11.80 -4.81 31.07
N LEU A 219 12.06 -4.61 29.76
CA LEU A 219 13.33 -4.07 29.27
C LEU A 219 13.59 -2.65 29.76
N GLN A 220 12.55 -1.87 30.01
CA GLN A 220 12.62 -0.51 30.56
C GLN A 220 12.71 -0.50 32.11
N GLY A 221 12.73 -1.66 32.76
CA GLY A 221 12.81 -1.77 34.23
C GLY A 221 11.53 -1.35 34.96
N GLN A 222 10.39 -1.28 34.26
CA GLN A 222 9.10 -0.89 34.84
C GLN A 222 8.41 -2.05 35.58
N VAL A 223 8.77 -3.28 35.25
CA VAL A 223 8.27 -4.52 35.87
C VAL A 223 9.41 -5.51 36.10
N ASP A 224 9.31 -6.34 37.11
CA ASP A 224 10.33 -7.33 37.46
C ASP A 224 10.35 -8.55 36.54
N LYS A 225 9.22 -8.83 35.87
CA LYS A 225 9.04 -9.98 34.94
C LYS A 225 8.06 -9.56 33.86
N TYR A 226 8.27 -10.07 32.66
CA TYR A 226 7.24 -9.96 31.61
C TYR A 226 6.35 -11.19 31.61
N THR A 227 5.10 -10.99 31.21
CA THR A 227 4.08 -12.03 31.17
C THR A 227 3.13 -11.84 30.00
N TRP A 228 2.27 -12.81 29.75
CA TRP A 228 1.23 -12.73 28.73
C TRP A 228 0.08 -11.85 29.21
N MET A 229 -0.16 -10.73 28.51
CA MET A 229 -1.11 -9.68 28.89
C MET A 229 -2.29 -9.55 27.94
N ASP A 230 -2.09 -9.84 26.62
CA ASP A 230 -3.11 -9.67 25.56
C ASP A 230 -2.85 -10.70 24.44
N LEU A 231 -3.76 -10.78 23.49
CA LEU A 231 -3.48 -11.45 22.22
C LEU A 231 -2.37 -10.71 21.46
N GLY A 232 -1.54 -11.45 20.76
CA GLY A 232 -0.47 -10.88 19.97
C GLY A 232 0.15 -11.93 19.05
N SER A 233 1.11 -11.51 18.24
CA SER A 233 1.84 -12.40 17.35
C SER A 233 3.30 -11.98 17.21
N SER A 234 4.09 -12.75 16.49
CA SER A 234 5.48 -12.44 16.18
C SER A 234 5.54 -11.44 15.01
N TYR A 235 5.22 -10.18 15.30
CA TYR A 235 5.20 -9.13 14.27
C TYR A 235 6.58 -8.55 13.95
N LEU A 236 7.56 -8.71 14.82
CA LEU A 236 8.89 -8.12 14.69
C LEU A 236 9.66 -8.71 13.51
N PRO A 237 10.13 -7.91 12.55
CA PRO A 237 11.07 -8.37 11.54
C PRO A 237 12.48 -8.57 12.14
N ALA A 238 13.32 -9.35 11.47
CA ALA A 238 14.74 -9.43 11.83
C ALA A 238 15.44 -8.07 11.65
N ASP A 239 16.32 -7.68 12.57
CA ASP A 239 17.00 -6.38 12.55
C ASP A 239 17.89 -6.19 11.32
N ILE A 240 18.37 -7.29 10.73
CA ILE A 240 19.13 -7.25 9.46
C ILE A 240 18.27 -6.71 8.29
N LEU A 241 16.96 -6.96 8.28
CA LEU A 241 16.03 -6.38 7.29
C LEU A 241 15.73 -4.91 7.61
N ALA A 242 15.67 -4.56 8.89
CA ALA A 242 15.56 -3.17 9.30
C ALA A 242 16.81 -2.35 8.92
N ALA A 243 18.01 -2.95 9.01
CA ALA A 243 19.25 -2.34 8.55
C ALA A 243 19.23 -2.05 7.03
N PHE A 244 18.76 -3.02 6.24
CA PHE A 244 18.55 -2.80 4.80
C PHE A 244 17.53 -1.67 4.55
N LEU A 245 16.40 -1.72 5.26
CA LEU A 245 15.34 -0.71 5.12
C LEU A 245 15.82 0.70 5.48
N TYR A 246 16.64 0.83 6.51
CA TYR A 246 17.15 2.13 6.93
C TYR A 246 17.94 2.84 5.82
N ALA A 247 18.78 2.08 5.07
CA ALA A 247 19.49 2.63 3.90
C ALA A 247 18.55 3.09 2.79
N GLN A 248 17.46 2.35 2.56
CA GLN A 248 16.43 2.72 1.57
C GLN A 248 15.66 3.98 1.98
N LEU A 249 15.34 4.13 3.26
CA LEU A 249 14.65 5.30 3.79
C LEU A 249 15.50 6.58 3.68
N GLU A 250 16.81 6.49 3.87
CA GLU A 250 17.71 7.62 3.65
C GLU A 250 17.72 8.09 2.19
N ASP A 251 17.50 7.20 1.22
CA ASP A 251 17.41 7.52 -0.20
C ASP A 251 15.96 7.72 -0.70
N MET A 252 14.98 7.75 0.19
CA MET A 252 13.55 7.78 -0.17
C MET A 252 13.22 8.89 -1.17
N GLN A 253 13.75 10.09 -0.98
CA GLN A 253 13.54 11.21 -1.89
C GLN A 253 14.20 10.99 -3.26
N ILE A 254 15.39 10.41 -3.29
CA ILE A 254 16.11 10.08 -4.54
C ILE A 254 15.31 9.05 -5.34
N ILE A 255 14.80 8.02 -4.65
CA ILE A 255 13.97 6.96 -5.26
C ILE A 255 12.70 7.58 -5.86
N THR A 256 12.01 8.44 -5.10
CA THR A 256 10.79 9.11 -5.56
C THR A 256 11.06 9.99 -6.77
N SER A 257 12.10 10.85 -6.75
CA SER A 257 12.43 11.75 -7.87
C SER A 257 12.81 10.99 -9.16
N LYS A 258 13.51 9.86 -9.03
CA LYS A 258 13.81 9.00 -10.19
C LYS A 258 12.55 8.39 -10.80
N ARG A 259 11.61 7.93 -9.98
CA ARG A 259 10.32 7.40 -10.45
C ARG A 259 9.47 8.49 -11.06
N GLU A 260 9.46 9.68 -10.47
CA GLU A 260 8.79 10.86 -11.02
C GLU A 260 9.25 11.17 -12.44
N SER A 261 10.56 11.23 -12.68
CA SER A 261 11.12 11.51 -14.01
C SER A 261 10.64 10.51 -15.06
N ILE A 262 10.58 9.22 -14.73
CA ILE A 262 10.09 8.17 -15.63
C ILE A 262 8.58 8.31 -15.85
N TYR A 263 7.83 8.57 -14.78
CA TYR A 263 6.38 8.76 -14.82
C TYR A 263 6.01 9.94 -15.73
N GLN A 264 6.66 11.08 -15.55
CA GLN A 264 6.45 12.27 -16.39
C GLN A 264 6.84 12.03 -17.84
N TYR A 265 7.92 11.27 -18.09
CA TYR A 265 8.30 10.86 -19.45
C TYR A 265 7.17 10.06 -20.11
N TYR A 266 6.63 9.06 -19.45
CA TYR A 266 5.50 8.28 -19.98
C TYR A 266 4.27 9.14 -20.18
N TYR A 267 3.90 9.94 -19.20
CA TYR A 267 2.71 10.77 -19.22
C TYR A 267 2.75 11.73 -20.43
N THR A 268 3.86 12.45 -20.61
CA THR A 268 4.03 13.41 -21.70
C THR A 268 3.96 12.75 -23.07
N HIS A 269 4.64 11.60 -23.24
CA HIS A 269 4.72 10.95 -24.54
C HIS A 269 3.48 10.14 -24.91
N LEU A 270 2.62 9.80 -23.94
CA LEU A 270 1.37 9.05 -24.19
C LEU A 270 0.14 9.95 -24.17
N TRP A 271 0.28 11.24 -23.84
CA TRP A 271 -0.83 12.20 -23.76
C TRP A 271 -1.65 12.30 -25.05
N GLU A 272 -1.02 12.27 -26.21
CA GLU A 272 -1.69 12.26 -27.51
C GLU A 272 -2.71 11.11 -27.63
N TYR A 273 -2.38 9.93 -27.12
CA TYR A 273 -3.25 8.75 -27.17
C TYR A 273 -4.45 8.88 -26.24
N GLN A 274 -4.31 9.60 -25.15
CA GLN A 274 -5.45 10.00 -24.34
C GLN A 274 -6.36 10.98 -25.06
N LEU A 275 -5.82 11.99 -25.74
CA LEU A 275 -6.62 12.93 -26.54
C LEU A 275 -7.37 12.24 -27.70
N ARG A 276 -6.80 11.17 -28.25
CA ARG A 276 -7.45 10.30 -29.26
C ARG A 276 -8.49 9.36 -28.65
N GLY A 277 -8.64 9.30 -27.31
CA GLY A 277 -9.57 8.42 -26.61
C GLY A 277 -9.19 6.94 -26.62
N LEU A 278 -7.96 6.58 -26.98
CA LEU A 278 -7.49 5.19 -27.05
C LEU A 278 -7.10 4.63 -25.69
N ILE A 279 -6.66 5.51 -24.78
CA ILE A 279 -6.29 5.19 -23.41
C ILE A 279 -6.76 6.28 -22.47
N ARG A 280 -6.83 5.95 -21.18
CA ARG A 280 -6.92 6.93 -20.10
C ARG A 280 -5.67 6.78 -19.21
N LEU A 281 -5.00 7.89 -18.94
CA LEU A 281 -3.81 7.99 -18.09
C LEU A 281 -4.21 8.17 -16.62
N PRO A 282 -3.31 7.87 -15.67
CA PRO A 282 -3.59 8.08 -14.25
C PRO A 282 -3.89 9.55 -13.94
N LEU A 283 -4.93 9.79 -13.15
CA LEU A 283 -5.26 11.10 -12.60
C LEU A 283 -4.66 11.22 -11.19
N ILE A 284 -3.82 12.23 -10.98
CA ILE A 284 -3.35 12.63 -9.66
C ILE A 284 -4.17 13.86 -9.24
N PRO A 285 -4.99 13.78 -8.17
CA PRO A 285 -5.73 14.94 -7.67
C PRO A 285 -4.80 16.10 -7.30
N GLU A 286 -5.24 17.34 -7.51
CA GLU A 286 -4.42 18.55 -7.27
C GLU A 286 -3.89 18.62 -5.82
N MET A 287 -4.67 18.13 -4.86
CA MET A 287 -4.32 18.13 -3.43
C MET A 287 -3.37 16.99 -3.04
N ALA A 288 -3.02 16.09 -3.98
CA ALA A 288 -2.20 14.92 -3.72
C ALA A 288 -0.81 15.04 -4.34
N GLN A 289 0.18 14.52 -3.63
CA GLN A 289 1.51 14.24 -4.16
C GLN A 289 1.73 12.74 -4.11
N THR A 290 1.96 12.13 -5.27
CA THR A 290 2.18 10.68 -5.35
C THR A 290 3.66 10.33 -5.28
N ASN A 291 3.95 9.10 -4.85
CA ASN A 291 5.29 8.52 -4.90
C ASN A 291 5.60 7.82 -6.23
N TYR A 292 4.71 7.95 -7.22
CA TYR A 292 4.85 7.37 -8.56
C TYR A 292 5.06 5.85 -8.54
N HIS A 293 4.29 5.14 -7.68
CA HIS A 293 4.43 3.70 -7.48
C HIS A 293 4.06 2.90 -8.73
N ILE A 294 2.98 3.27 -9.41
CA ILE A 294 2.47 2.59 -10.60
C ILE A 294 2.21 3.62 -11.70
N PHE A 295 2.60 3.28 -12.93
CA PHE A 295 2.08 3.92 -14.12
C PHE A 295 1.17 2.93 -14.84
N TYR A 296 -0.10 3.30 -15.01
CA TYR A 296 -1.09 2.46 -15.67
C TYR A 296 -1.74 3.14 -16.87
N LEU A 297 -2.31 2.34 -17.74
CA LEU A 297 -3.19 2.74 -18.84
C LEU A 297 -4.51 2.02 -18.63
N LEU A 298 -5.62 2.71 -18.82
CA LEU A 298 -6.92 2.08 -19.00
C LEU A 298 -7.23 2.06 -20.49
N LEU A 299 -7.44 0.87 -21.04
CA LEU A 299 -7.77 0.67 -22.45
C LEU A 299 -9.30 0.73 -22.62
N GLN A 300 -9.79 0.82 -23.85
CA GLN A 300 -11.21 0.92 -24.16
C GLN A 300 -11.99 -0.38 -23.88
N SER A 301 -11.31 -1.52 -23.91
CA SER A 301 -11.93 -2.83 -23.64
C SER A 301 -10.92 -3.84 -23.10
N ALA A 302 -11.44 -4.94 -22.56
CA ALA A 302 -10.65 -6.07 -22.11
C ALA A 302 -9.84 -6.71 -23.26
N GLU A 303 -10.41 -6.78 -24.45
CA GLU A 303 -9.75 -7.30 -25.67
C GLU A 303 -8.56 -6.42 -26.03
N ASN A 304 -8.73 -5.10 -26.04
CA ASN A 304 -7.66 -4.15 -26.31
C ASN A 304 -6.56 -4.27 -25.25
N ARG A 305 -6.91 -4.37 -23.97
CA ARG A 305 -5.96 -4.57 -22.87
C ARG A 305 -5.15 -5.86 -23.06
N ASN A 306 -5.80 -6.96 -23.37
CA ASN A 306 -5.13 -8.25 -23.58
C ASN A 306 -4.21 -8.20 -24.80
N PHE A 307 -4.67 -7.63 -25.91
CA PHE A 307 -3.86 -7.44 -27.11
C PHE A 307 -2.59 -6.61 -26.83
N VAL A 308 -2.72 -5.46 -26.16
CA VAL A 308 -1.57 -4.60 -25.81
C VAL A 308 -0.62 -5.33 -24.87
N LEU A 309 -1.14 -6.03 -23.86
CA LEU A 309 -0.36 -6.80 -22.89
C LEU A 309 0.50 -7.87 -23.58
N GLU A 310 -0.09 -8.68 -24.45
CA GLU A 310 0.60 -9.74 -25.17
C GLU A 310 1.62 -9.17 -26.17
N ALA A 311 1.26 -8.11 -26.90
CA ALA A 311 2.14 -7.45 -27.84
C ALA A 311 3.37 -6.82 -27.15
N LEU A 312 3.23 -6.25 -25.95
CA LEU A 312 4.36 -5.74 -25.17
C LEU A 312 5.25 -6.89 -24.68
N ARG A 313 4.65 -7.95 -24.14
CA ARG A 313 5.40 -9.13 -23.67
C ARG A 313 6.19 -9.79 -24.80
N SER A 314 5.63 -9.92 -26.00
CA SER A 314 6.31 -10.47 -27.18
C SER A 314 7.53 -9.65 -27.58
N ARG A 315 7.56 -8.35 -27.25
CA ARG A 315 8.68 -7.43 -27.47
C ARG A 315 9.65 -7.35 -26.29
N GLY A 316 9.47 -8.24 -25.29
CA GLY A 316 10.33 -8.31 -24.10
C GLY A 316 10.06 -7.24 -23.06
N ILE A 317 8.92 -6.54 -23.13
CA ILE A 317 8.48 -5.54 -22.13
C ILE A 317 7.51 -6.22 -21.18
N ASN A 318 7.92 -6.40 -19.92
CA ASN A 318 7.08 -7.00 -18.90
C ASN A 318 6.04 -5.99 -18.41
N ALA A 319 4.87 -6.01 -19.04
CA ALA A 319 3.67 -5.33 -18.56
C ALA A 319 2.78 -6.28 -17.74
N SER A 320 1.89 -5.75 -16.92
CA SER A 320 1.02 -6.54 -16.05
C SER A 320 -0.35 -5.88 -15.88
N PHE A 321 -1.31 -6.61 -15.32
CA PHE A 321 -2.62 -6.09 -14.93
C PHE A 321 -2.72 -5.94 -13.39
N HIS A 322 -3.77 -5.31 -12.89
CA HIS A 322 -4.19 -5.17 -11.49
C HIS A 322 -5.68 -4.89 -11.42
N PHE A 323 -6.32 -5.22 -10.37
CA PHE A 323 -6.36 -6.41 -9.54
C PHE A 323 -7.45 -7.32 -10.08
N ILE A 324 -7.46 -8.61 -9.77
CA ILE A 324 -8.72 -9.37 -9.87
C ILE A 324 -9.58 -8.86 -8.71
N PRO A 325 -10.80 -8.34 -8.96
CA PRO A 325 -11.63 -7.78 -7.91
C PRO A 325 -11.94 -8.79 -6.82
N LEU A 326 -11.90 -8.37 -5.55
CA LEU A 326 -12.12 -9.30 -4.45
C LEU A 326 -13.56 -9.82 -4.41
N HIS A 327 -14.54 -8.98 -4.71
CA HIS A 327 -15.96 -9.36 -4.68
C HIS A 327 -16.32 -10.43 -5.73
N SER A 328 -15.75 -10.36 -6.94
CA SER A 328 -15.98 -11.35 -8.00
C SER A 328 -15.05 -12.56 -7.95
N SER A 329 -14.07 -12.56 -7.04
CA SER A 329 -13.19 -13.70 -6.80
C SER A 329 -13.95 -14.90 -6.19
N PRO A 330 -13.40 -16.14 -6.21
CA PRO A 330 -14.04 -17.28 -5.57
C PRO A 330 -14.40 -17.03 -4.10
N MET A 331 -13.57 -16.30 -3.35
CA MET A 331 -13.84 -15.97 -1.94
C MET A 331 -14.93 -14.92 -1.80
N GLY A 332 -14.92 -13.88 -2.63
CA GLY A 332 -15.96 -12.84 -2.65
C GLY A 332 -17.35 -13.43 -2.97
N ARG A 333 -17.42 -14.38 -3.91
CA ARG A 333 -18.67 -15.09 -4.21
C ARG A 333 -19.18 -15.94 -3.04
N GLN A 334 -18.29 -16.51 -2.24
CA GLN A 334 -18.69 -17.21 -1.00
C GLN A 334 -19.26 -16.25 0.05
N LEU A 335 -18.84 -14.98 0.02
CA LEU A 335 -19.42 -13.91 0.83
C LEU A 335 -20.75 -13.36 0.28
N GLY A 336 -21.24 -13.88 -0.86
CA GLY A 336 -22.52 -13.52 -1.47
C GLY A 336 -22.46 -12.47 -2.57
N TYR A 337 -21.27 -11.94 -2.89
CA TYR A 337 -21.11 -10.93 -3.94
C TYR A 337 -21.21 -11.50 -5.34
N GLN A 338 -21.64 -10.65 -6.28
CA GLN A 338 -21.67 -10.92 -7.71
C GLN A 338 -20.85 -9.86 -8.47
N PRO A 339 -20.37 -10.17 -9.70
CA PRO A 339 -19.60 -9.19 -10.50
C PRO A 339 -20.34 -7.87 -10.72
N ASP A 340 -21.65 -7.91 -10.95
CA ASP A 340 -22.47 -6.73 -11.24
C ASP A 340 -22.68 -5.80 -10.01
N ASP A 341 -22.28 -6.23 -8.81
CA ASP A 341 -22.44 -5.40 -7.60
C ASP A 341 -21.52 -4.17 -7.62
N LEU A 342 -20.35 -4.26 -8.28
CA LEU A 342 -19.34 -3.21 -8.32
C LEU A 342 -18.82 -2.99 -9.77
N PRO A 343 -19.65 -2.38 -10.64
CA PRO A 343 -19.40 -2.32 -12.07
C PRO A 343 -18.16 -1.50 -12.46
N VAL A 344 -17.85 -0.41 -11.74
CA VAL A 344 -16.65 0.39 -12.02
C VAL A 344 -15.38 -0.39 -11.71
N THR A 345 -15.39 -1.16 -10.62
CA THR A 345 -14.28 -2.06 -10.27
C THR A 345 -14.05 -3.13 -11.32
N GLU A 346 -15.12 -3.77 -11.85
CA GLU A 346 -15.03 -4.79 -12.90
C GLU A 346 -14.49 -4.21 -14.21
N GLU A 347 -15.02 -3.09 -14.66
CA GLU A 347 -14.55 -2.40 -15.87
C GLU A 347 -13.08 -2.02 -15.73
N THR A 348 -12.70 -1.40 -14.61
CA THR A 348 -11.31 -1.01 -14.34
C THR A 348 -10.37 -2.22 -14.34
N SER A 349 -10.72 -3.29 -13.66
CA SER A 349 -9.92 -4.52 -13.61
C SER A 349 -9.71 -5.12 -14.99
N SER A 350 -10.75 -5.12 -15.83
CA SER A 350 -10.70 -5.71 -17.17
C SER A 350 -9.84 -4.90 -18.15
N THR A 351 -9.77 -3.57 -17.98
CA THR A 351 -9.14 -2.63 -18.93
C THR A 351 -7.78 -2.12 -18.51
N LEU A 352 -7.37 -2.31 -17.25
CA LEU A 352 -6.15 -1.77 -16.68
C LEU A 352 -4.91 -2.54 -17.10
N LEU A 353 -3.91 -1.82 -17.60
CA LEU A 353 -2.57 -2.30 -17.93
C LEU A 353 -1.51 -1.46 -17.22
N ARG A 354 -0.58 -2.08 -16.51
CA ARG A 354 0.56 -1.41 -15.86
C ARG A 354 1.82 -1.53 -16.71
N LEU A 355 2.49 -0.40 -16.89
CA LEU A 355 3.80 -0.34 -17.53
C LEU A 355 4.93 -0.53 -16.50
N PRO A 356 6.10 -1.04 -16.91
CA PRO A 356 7.26 -1.15 -16.05
C PRO A 356 7.75 0.24 -15.60
N ILE A 357 8.04 0.36 -14.29
CA ILE A 357 8.62 1.57 -13.70
C ILE A 357 9.50 1.19 -12.51
N TYR A 358 10.80 1.56 -12.56
CA TYR A 358 11.78 1.32 -11.50
C TYR A 358 12.90 2.36 -11.52
N PRO A 359 13.51 2.73 -10.38
CA PRO A 359 14.40 3.89 -10.28
C PRO A 359 15.66 3.86 -11.15
N GLN A 360 16.12 2.67 -11.59
CA GLN A 360 17.29 2.53 -12.47
C GLN A 360 16.96 2.50 -13.96
N MET A 361 15.69 2.71 -14.33
CA MET A 361 15.27 2.69 -15.72
C MET A 361 15.89 3.86 -16.49
N ASN A 362 16.78 3.56 -17.44
CA ASN A 362 17.46 4.57 -18.23
C ASN A 362 16.59 5.12 -19.37
N LEU A 363 17.03 6.19 -20.01
CA LEU A 363 16.25 6.87 -21.05
C LEU A 363 15.99 5.99 -22.28
N ASP A 364 16.94 5.10 -22.66
CA ASP A 364 16.74 4.20 -23.80
C ASP A 364 15.69 3.13 -23.50
N GLU A 365 15.64 2.64 -22.26
CA GLU A 365 14.60 1.73 -21.77
C GLU A 365 13.23 2.41 -21.78
N GLN A 366 13.14 3.65 -21.29
CA GLN A 366 11.92 4.46 -21.29
C GLN A 366 11.42 4.71 -22.72
N ARG A 367 12.32 5.12 -23.62
CA ARG A 367 12.04 5.33 -25.05
C ARG A 367 11.53 4.04 -25.70
N TYR A 368 12.20 2.93 -25.46
CA TYR A 368 11.81 1.63 -25.98
C TYR A 368 10.39 1.23 -25.54
N VAL A 369 10.03 1.44 -24.28
CA VAL A 369 8.67 1.17 -23.78
C VAL A 369 7.67 2.06 -24.51
N VAL A 370 7.89 3.38 -24.55
CA VAL A 370 6.94 4.35 -25.14
C VAL A 370 6.74 4.10 -26.64
N GLU A 371 7.81 3.91 -27.41
CA GLU A 371 7.72 3.66 -28.86
C GLU A 371 6.94 2.37 -29.16
N ASN A 372 7.14 1.33 -28.34
CA ASN A 372 6.39 0.09 -28.50
C ASN A 372 4.92 0.23 -28.11
N VAL A 373 4.61 0.96 -27.02
CA VAL A 373 3.22 1.27 -26.65
C VAL A 373 2.53 2.01 -27.79
N LYS A 374 3.13 3.09 -28.31
CA LYS A 374 2.59 3.88 -29.42
C LYS A 374 2.33 3.01 -30.66
N ALA A 375 3.33 2.24 -31.10
CA ALA A 375 3.23 1.38 -32.28
C ALA A 375 2.18 0.26 -32.14
N ILE A 376 1.81 -0.13 -30.92
CA ILE A 376 0.75 -1.10 -30.65
C ILE A 376 -0.61 -0.40 -30.63
N LEU A 377 -0.72 0.76 -29.96
CA LEU A 377 -1.96 1.54 -29.87
C LEU A 377 -2.43 2.03 -31.26
N ASP A 378 -1.49 2.38 -32.16
CA ASP A 378 -1.80 2.75 -33.55
C ASP A 378 -2.43 1.63 -34.39
N ARG A 379 -2.42 0.39 -33.89
CA ARG A 379 -3.08 -0.77 -34.51
C ARG A 379 -4.48 -1.04 -33.98
N LEU A 380 -4.91 -0.32 -32.95
CA LEU A 380 -6.24 -0.46 -32.37
C LEU A 380 -7.30 0.39 -33.10
N ASN A 381 -6.87 1.17 -34.11
CA ASN A 381 -7.72 2.00 -34.97
C ASN A 381 -8.28 1.21 -36.15
#